data_a6732aa69cf48b4d66623cbdb274ae29
#
_entry.id   a6732aa69cf48b4d66623cbdb274ae29
#
_cell.length_a   1.000
_cell.length_b   1.000
_cell.length_c   1.000
_cell.angle_alpha   90.00
_cell.angle_beta   90.00
_cell.angle_gamma   90.00
#
_symmetry.space_group_name_H-M   'P 1'
#
loop_
_entity.id
_entity.type
_entity.pdbx_description
1 polymer ?
#
loop_
_entity_poly.entity_id
_entity_poly.type
_entity_poly.pdbx_seq_one_letter_code
_entity_poly.pdbx_strand_id
1 'polypeptide(L)'
;VLVPLVFTLIGAFLGQYTEAVAAAKEIDVAAVTLWDQIAIIGDWTVDGSLKTAKTGIMLLFAIMYFAIMLNVGLFDPVTKFMIKFAKGDPVKVLMATAVVAACVSLNGDGTTTTLICCTAFIPLYKRLNLKMMNLGVLVILMNTIMNLLPWGGPTARVISVLQGQPGIND
;
A
#
# COMPACT_ATOMS: atom_id res chain seq x y z
N VAL A 1 -15.24 -1.86 -2.47
CA VAL A 1 -16.04 -2.28 -1.29
C VAL A 1 -17.31 -2.99 -1.72
N LEU A 2 -18.07 -2.49 -2.73
CA LEU A 2 -19.34 -3.11 -3.15
C LEU A 2 -19.19 -4.51 -3.73
N VAL A 3 -18.15 -4.76 -4.54
CA VAL A 3 -17.98 -6.05 -5.23
C VAL A 3 -17.79 -7.22 -4.24
N PRO A 4 -16.87 -7.17 -3.28
CA PRO A 4 -16.76 -8.25 -2.27
C PRO A 4 -18.05 -8.46 -1.49
N LEU A 5 -18.75 -7.39 -1.11
CA LEU A 5 -19.99 -7.47 -0.36
C LEU A 5 -21.11 -8.16 -1.16
N VAL A 6 -21.21 -7.90 -2.46
CA VAL A 6 -22.17 -8.58 -3.34
C VAL A 6 -21.83 -10.07 -3.43
N PHE A 7 -20.55 -10.43 -3.61
CA PHE A 7 -20.16 -11.84 -3.69
C PHE A 7 -20.38 -12.59 -2.37
N THR A 8 -20.13 -11.96 -1.21
CA THR A 8 -20.41 -12.59 0.08
C THR A 8 -21.90 -12.80 0.31
N LEU A 9 -22.75 -11.86 -0.08
CA LEU A 9 -24.21 -12.02 -0.02
C LEU A 9 -24.68 -13.14 -0.94
N ILE A 10 -24.17 -13.22 -2.17
CA ILE A 10 -24.49 -14.32 -3.09
C ILE A 10 -24.07 -15.67 -2.46
N GLY A 11 -22.89 -15.74 -1.84
CA GLY A 11 -22.42 -16.93 -1.14
C GLY A 11 -23.36 -17.35 0.00
N ALA A 12 -23.90 -16.40 0.76
CA ALA A 12 -24.90 -16.67 1.80
C ALA A 12 -26.20 -17.24 1.19
N PHE A 13 -26.70 -16.65 0.11
CA PHE A 13 -27.88 -17.17 -0.59
C PHE A 13 -27.66 -18.59 -1.17
N LEU A 14 -26.43 -18.92 -1.57
CA LEU A 14 -26.06 -20.24 -2.05
C LEU A 14 -25.77 -21.25 -0.92
N GLY A 15 -25.89 -20.85 0.34
CA GLY A 15 -25.65 -21.71 1.49
C GLY A 15 -24.17 -22.09 1.72
N GLN A 16 -23.24 -21.33 1.17
CA GLN A 16 -21.79 -21.62 1.27
C GLN A 16 -21.23 -21.45 2.68
N TYR A 17 -21.94 -20.74 3.56
CA TYR A 17 -21.48 -20.45 4.93
C TYR A 17 -22.19 -21.28 6.01
N THR A 18 -23.01 -22.28 5.64
CA THR A 18 -23.76 -23.09 6.59
C THR A 18 -22.87 -23.80 7.61
N GLU A 19 -21.78 -24.42 7.18
CA GLU A 19 -20.83 -25.11 8.07
C GLU A 19 -20.12 -24.12 9.01
N ALA A 20 -19.69 -22.96 8.49
CA ALA A 20 -19.03 -21.94 9.29
C ALA A 20 -19.96 -21.32 10.34
N VAL A 21 -21.24 -21.11 9.99
CA VAL A 21 -22.27 -20.61 10.91
C VAL A 21 -22.58 -21.65 11.97
N ALA A 22 -22.75 -22.93 11.58
CA ALA A 22 -23.01 -24.03 12.49
C ALA A 22 -21.88 -24.17 13.53
N ALA A 23 -20.63 -24.09 13.08
CA ALA A 23 -19.47 -24.14 13.96
C ALA A 23 -19.36 -22.92 14.89
N ALA A 24 -19.69 -21.72 14.40
CA ALA A 24 -19.61 -20.49 15.19
C ALA A 24 -20.72 -20.37 16.24
N LYS A 25 -21.90 -20.92 15.97
CA LYS A 25 -23.07 -20.88 16.87
C LYS A 25 -23.29 -22.17 17.65
N GLU A 26 -22.47 -23.20 17.43
CA GLU A 26 -22.61 -24.55 18.05
C GLU A 26 -24.01 -25.16 17.81
N ILE A 27 -24.57 -24.96 16.63
CA ILE A 27 -25.88 -25.48 16.22
C ILE A 27 -25.72 -26.50 15.09
N ASP A 28 -26.77 -27.30 14.86
CA ASP A 28 -26.76 -28.27 13.77
C ASP A 28 -26.82 -27.56 12.40
N VAL A 29 -26.09 -28.09 11.42
CA VAL A 29 -26.01 -27.54 10.05
C VAL A 29 -27.42 -27.42 9.43
N ALA A 30 -28.31 -28.40 9.74
CA ALA A 30 -29.69 -28.37 9.24
C ALA A 30 -30.57 -27.26 9.85
N ALA A 31 -30.16 -26.66 10.95
CA ALA A 31 -30.90 -25.61 11.66
C ALA A 31 -30.45 -24.19 11.22
N VAL A 32 -29.42 -24.07 10.39
CA VAL A 32 -28.88 -22.77 9.94
C VAL A 32 -29.86 -22.08 8.98
N THR A 33 -30.31 -20.90 9.35
CA THR A 33 -31.18 -20.09 8.51
C THR A 33 -30.37 -19.12 7.64
N LEU A 34 -31.02 -18.58 6.60
CA LEU A 34 -30.40 -17.57 5.74
C LEU A 34 -30.02 -16.29 6.52
N TRP A 35 -30.82 -15.96 7.54
CA TRP A 35 -30.54 -14.83 8.43
C TRP A 35 -29.28 -15.05 9.27
N ASP A 36 -29.01 -16.27 9.70
CA ASP A 36 -27.79 -16.62 10.43
C ASP A 36 -26.55 -16.44 9.55
N GLN A 37 -26.64 -16.80 8.27
CA GLN A 37 -25.55 -16.61 7.32
C GLN A 37 -25.31 -15.11 7.01
N ILE A 38 -26.34 -14.30 6.96
CA ILE A 38 -26.18 -12.85 6.79
C ILE A 38 -25.62 -12.22 8.06
N ALA A 39 -26.04 -12.65 9.23
CA ALA A 39 -25.52 -12.15 10.50
C ALA A 39 -24.02 -12.41 10.66
N ILE A 40 -23.55 -13.61 10.32
CA ILE A 40 -22.12 -13.95 10.43
C ILE A 40 -21.25 -13.11 9.48
N ILE A 41 -21.77 -12.68 8.31
CA ILE A 41 -21.09 -11.74 7.42
C ILE A 41 -20.88 -10.40 8.12
N GLY A 42 -21.90 -9.95 8.89
CA GLY A 42 -21.79 -8.75 9.72
C GLY A 42 -20.67 -8.88 10.77
N ASP A 43 -20.65 -9.97 11.49
CA ASP A 43 -19.63 -10.25 12.51
C ASP A 43 -18.22 -10.31 11.90
N TRP A 44 -18.04 -11.00 10.77
CA TRP A 44 -16.77 -11.03 10.05
C TRP A 44 -16.35 -9.66 9.53
N THR A 45 -17.29 -8.83 9.13
CA THR A 45 -17.01 -7.46 8.68
C THR A 45 -16.52 -6.60 9.83
N VAL A 46 -17.15 -6.70 11.00
CA VAL A 46 -16.73 -5.99 12.21
C VAL A 46 -15.36 -6.48 12.67
N ASP A 47 -15.17 -7.80 12.77
CA ASP A 47 -13.89 -8.39 13.20
C ASP A 47 -12.76 -8.04 12.23
N GLY A 48 -12.99 -8.15 10.93
CA GLY A 48 -12.03 -7.73 9.91
C GLY A 48 -11.69 -6.25 9.99
N SER A 49 -12.69 -5.40 10.26
CA SER A 49 -12.47 -3.96 10.43
C SER A 49 -11.64 -3.65 11.67
N LEU A 50 -11.89 -4.33 12.78
CA LEU A 50 -11.11 -4.19 14.01
C LEU A 50 -9.66 -4.67 13.84
N LYS A 51 -9.45 -5.80 13.17
CA LYS A 51 -8.10 -6.33 12.88
C LYS A 51 -7.29 -5.37 12.00
N THR A 52 -7.93 -4.73 11.01
CA THR A 52 -7.26 -3.80 10.10
C THR A 52 -7.15 -2.38 10.65
N ALA A 53 -7.98 -1.99 11.61
CA ALA A 53 -7.99 -0.64 12.21
C ALA A 53 -6.63 -0.24 12.78
N LYS A 54 -5.95 -1.15 13.49
CA LYS A 54 -4.62 -0.90 14.05
C LYS A 54 -3.61 -0.52 12.96
N THR A 55 -3.60 -1.27 11.87
CA THR A 55 -2.75 -0.98 10.71
C THR A 55 -3.14 0.31 10.01
N GLY A 56 -4.45 0.57 9.88
CA GLY A 56 -4.98 1.81 9.32
C GLY A 56 -4.54 3.05 10.11
N ILE A 57 -4.61 2.99 11.43
CA ILE A 57 -4.15 4.08 12.32
C ILE A 57 -2.64 4.29 12.17
N MET A 58 -1.85 3.20 12.16
CA MET A 58 -0.41 3.28 11.95
C MET A 58 -0.07 3.96 10.62
N LEU A 59 -0.73 3.56 9.52
CA LEU A 59 -0.53 4.15 8.21
C LEU A 59 -0.93 5.61 8.16
N LEU A 60 -2.03 6.00 8.81
CA LEU A 60 -2.48 7.39 8.88
C LEU A 60 -1.41 8.27 9.53
N PHE A 61 -0.86 7.89 10.68
CA PHE A 61 0.20 8.63 11.33
C PHE A 61 1.50 8.64 10.51
N ALA A 62 1.85 7.52 9.87
CA ALA A 62 3.02 7.47 9.01
C ALA A 62 2.89 8.43 7.82
N ILE A 63 1.74 8.45 7.14
CA ILE A 63 1.49 9.35 6.02
C ILE A 63 1.52 10.81 6.48
N MET A 64 0.89 11.14 7.60
CA MET A 64 0.92 12.50 8.17
C MET A 64 2.34 12.94 8.51
N TYR A 65 3.12 12.07 9.16
CA TYR A 65 4.51 12.34 9.50
C TYR A 65 5.35 12.64 8.25
N PHE A 66 5.29 11.77 7.26
CA PHE A 66 6.02 11.97 6.01
C PHE A 66 5.53 13.18 5.22
N ALA A 67 4.22 13.47 5.21
CA ALA A 67 3.68 14.67 4.57
C ALA A 67 4.24 15.96 5.19
N ILE A 68 4.34 16.01 6.51
CA ILE A 68 4.97 17.14 7.22
C ILE A 68 6.44 17.24 6.85
N MET A 69 7.18 16.13 6.89
CA MET A 69 8.60 16.08 6.53
C MET A 69 8.86 16.52 5.08
N LEU A 70 7.98 16.16 4.14
CA LEU A 70 8.03 16.62 2.77
C LEU A 70 7.82 18.13 2.66
N ASN A 71 6.82 18.67 3.39
CA ASN A 71 6.55 20.11 3.38
C ASN A 71 7.69 20.94 4.00
N VAL A 72 8.39 20.40 4.98
CA VAL A 72 9.59 21.03 5.57
C VAL A 72 10.80 20.93 4.64
N GLY A 73 10.72 20.15 3.55
CA GLY A 73 11.77 20.01 2.57
C GLY A 73 12.87 19.03 2.98
N LEU A 74 12.54 17.98 3.73
CA LEU A 74 13.50 16.96 4.17
C LEU A 74 14.31 16.38 3.01
N PHE A 75 13.68 16.17 1.86
CA PHE A 75 14.31 15.58 0.68
C PHE A 75 14.95 16.60 -0.27
N ASP A 76 14.74 17.89 -0.02
CA ASP A 76 15.34 18.97 -0.84
C ASP A 76 16.88 18.91 -0.89
N PRO A 77 17.60 18.68 0.23
CA PRO A 77 19.06 18.58 0.20
C PRO A 77 19.53 17.40 -0.66
N VAL A 78 18.86 16.25 -0.53
CA VAL A 78 19.18 15.05 -1.32
C VAL A 78 18.95 15.31 -2.81
N THR A 79 17.80 15.86 -3.16
CA THR A 79 17.46 16.18 -4.54
C THR A 79 18.44 17.19 -5.15
N LYS A 80 18.73 18.28 -4.43
CA LYS A 80 19.68 19.31 -4.88
C LYS A 80 21.10 18.74 -5.03
N PHE A 81 21.55 17.94 -4.09
CA PHE A 81 22.85 17.28 -4.14
C PHE A 81 22.97 16.34 -5.34
N MET A 82 21.95 15.50 -5.57
CA MET A 82 21.94 14.56 -6.70
C MET A 82 21.88 15.27 -8.05
N ILE A 83 21.10 16.35 -8.19
CA ILE A 83 21.06 17.15 -9.41
C ILE A 83 22.44 17.81 -9.65
N LYS A 84 23.08 18.34 -8.61
CA LYS A 84 24.42 18.92 -8.70
C LYS A 84 25.48 17.87 -9.06
N PHE A 85 25.38 16.67 -8.50
CA PHE A 85 26.28 15.54 -8.80
C PHE A 85 26.16 15.07 -10.25
N ALA A 86 24.97 15.11 -10.80
CA ALA A 86 24.67 14.68 -12.17
C ALA A 86 25.41 15.52 -13.24
N LYS A 87 25.67 16.81 -12.99
CA LYS A 87 26.43 17.75 -13.87
C LYS A 87 26.12 17.64 -15.38
N GLY A 88 24.93 17.19 -15.73
CA GLY A 88 24.53 17.01 -17.13
C GLY A 88 24.96 15.70 -17.80
N ASP A 89 25.61 14.79 -17.08
CA ASP A 89 25.92 13.43 -17.56
C ASP A 89 24.63 12.57 -17.52
N PRO A 90 24.18 12.03 -18.67
CA PRO A 90 22.95 11.23 -18.75
C PRO A 90 22.90 10.06 -17.76
N VAL A 91 23.99 9.33 -17.58
CA VAL A 91 24.05 8.17 -16.70
C VAL A 91 23.91 8.59 -15.23
N LYS A 92 24.60 9.68 -14.87
CA LYS A 92 24.51 10.21 -13.50
C LYS A 92 23.13 10.76 -13.18
N VAL A 93 22.42 11.33 -14.18
CA VAL A 93 21.03 11.77 -14.02
C VAL A 93 20.10 10.58 -13.77
N LEU A 94 20.27 9.47 -14.48
CA LEU A 94 19.50 8.25 -14.26
C LEU A 94 19.75 7.69 -12.85
N MET A 95 21.00 7.63 -12.42
CA MET A 95 21.36 7.19 -11.06
C MET A 95 20.79 8.12 -9.99
N ALA A 96 20.89 9.44 -10.20
CA ALA A 96 20.33 10.44 -9.30
C ALA A 96 18.82 10.30 -9.19
N THR A 97 18.13 10.07 -10.30
CA THR A 97 16.68 9.81 -10.32
C THR A 97 16.32 8.58 -9.47
N ALA A 98 17.05 7.48 -9.64
CA ALA A 98 16.82 6.25 -8.88
C ALA A 98 17.01 6.45 -7.37
N VAL A 99 18.11 7.11 -6.98
CA VAL A 99 18.42 7.38 -5.56
C VAL A 99 17.37 8.30 -4.94
N VAL A 100 17.00 9.39 -5.60
CA VAL A 100 15.99 10.33 -5.09
C VAL A 100 14.62 9.64 -5.02
N ALA A 101 14.23 8.88 -6.05
CA ALA A 101 12.99 8.12 -6.03
C ALA A 101 12.96 7.12 -4.86
N ALA A 102 14.04 6.40 -4.61
CA ALA A 102 14.15 5.50 -3.47
C ALA A 102 14.01 6.24 -2.12
N CYS A 103 14.73 7.35 -1.94
CA CYS A 103 14.66 8.14 -0.71
C CYS A 103 13.25 8.70 -0.47
N VAL A 104 12.62 9.25 -1.50
CA VAL A 104 11.26 9.80 -1.38
C VAL A 104 10.24 8.70 -1.15
N SER A 105 10.42 7.52 -1.76
CA SER A 105 9.52 6.37 -1.61
C SER A 105 9.52 5.75 -0.21
N LEU A 106 10.44 6.15 0.67
CA LEU A 106 10.44 5.72 2.08
C LEU A 106 9.15 6.10 2.82
N ASN A 107 8.38 7.06 2.32
CA ASN A 107 7.08 7.42 2.86
C ASN A 107 5.98 6.36 2.63
N GLY A 108 6.22 5.38 1.75
CA GLY A 108 5.25 4.34 1.40
C GLY A 108 4.09 4.82 0.52
N ASP A 109 4.15 6.06 0.00
CA ASP A 109 3.13 6.62 -0.91
C ASP A 109 3.68 6.85 -2.32
N GLY A 110 3.18 6.07 -3.28
CA GLY A 110 3.60 6.14 -4.67
C GLY A 110 3.18 7.42 -5.38
N THR A 111 2.04 7.99 -4.99
CA THR A 111 1.51 9.20 -5.63
C THR A 111 2.41 10.39 -5.35
N THR A 112 2.72 10.63 -4.08
CA THR A 112 3.60 11.70 -3.63
C THR A 112 5.01 11.55 -4.20
N THR A 113 5.55 10.31 -4.20
CA THR A 113 6.85 9.99 -4.80
C THR A 113 6.90 10.37 -6.27
N THR A 114 5.89 9.95 -7.03
CA THR A 114 5.82 10.24 -8.48
C THR A 114 5.75 11.74 -8.72
N LEU A 115 4.91 12.46 -7.97
CA LEU A 115 4.74 13.91 -8.13
C LEU A 115 6.05 14.65 -7.86
N ILE A 116 6.74 14.35 -6.77
CA ILE A 116 8.01 15.01 -6.41
C ILE A 116 9.10 14.69 -7.42
N CYS A 117 9.28 13.41 -7.77
CA CYS A 117 10.32 13.02 -8.73
C CYS A 117 10.06 13.59 -10.13
N CYS A 118 8.81 13.57 -10.59
CA CYS A 118 8.48 14.13 -11.90
C CYS A 118 8.71 15.64 -11.92
N THR A 119 8.24 16.39 -10.94
CA THR A 119 8.43 17.85 -10.89
C THR A 119 9.90 18.23 -10.84
N ALA A 120 10.73 17.49 -10.12
CA ALA A 120 12.17 17.75 -9.99
C ALA A 120 12.96 17.38 -11.25
N PHE A 121 12.66 16.23 -11.88
CA PHE A 121 13.51 15.68 -12.93
C PHE A 121 13.01 15.92 -14.37
N ILE A 122 11.72 16.18 -14.61
CA ILE A 122 11.21 16.47 -15.97
C ILE A 122 11.98 17.60 -16.65
N PRO A 123 12.22 18.77 -16.02
CA PRO A 123 12.99 19.85 -16.65
C PRO A 123 14.41 19.43 -17.03
N LEU A 124 15.05 18.62 -16.19
CA LEU A 124 16.41 18.13 -16.42
C LEU A 124 16.48 17.11 -17.56
N TYR A 125 15.52 16.17 -17.61
CA TYR A 125 15.42 15.19 -18.70
C TYR A 125 15.18 15.88 -20.07
N LYS A 126 14.31 16.91 -20.08
CA LYS A 126 14.07 17.71 -21.29
C LYS A 126 15.34 18.44 -21.77
N ARG A 127 16.08 19.04 -20.83
CA ARG A 127 17.33 19.77 -21.18
C ARG A 127 18.41 18.85 -21.75
N LEU A 128 18.48 17.60 -21.29
CA LEU A 128 19.47 16.60 -21.69
C LEU A 128 18.95 15.68 -22.81
N ASN A 129 17.76 15.94 -23.35
CA ASN A 129 17.11 15.14 -24.38
C ASN A 129 17.02 13.65 -24.02
N LEU A 130 16.77 13.35 -22.73
CA LEU A 130 16.59 12.00 -22.24
C LEU A 130 15.16 11.53 -22.47
N LYS A 131 14.99 10.22 -22.68
CA LYS A 131 13.67 9.61 -22.85
C LYS A 131 12.89 9.70 -21.54
N MET A 132 11.70 10.32 -21.56
CA MET A 132 10.82 10.42 -20.38
C MET A 132 10.38 9.06 -19.85
N MET A 133 10.33 8.03 -20.70
CA MET A 133 10.06 6.67 -20.29
C MET A 133 11.03 6.19 -19.21
N ASN A 134 12.31 6.53 -19.32
CA ASN A 134 13.32 6.13 -18.32
C ASN A 134 13.04 6.73 -16.95
N LEU A 135 12.55 7.98 -16.90
CA LEU A 135 12.13 8.62 -15.65
C LEU A 135 10.98 7.82 -15.01
N GLY A 136 9.93 7.53 -15.78
CA GLY A 136 8.76 6.79 -15.30
C GLY A 136 9.14 5.40 -14.79
N VAL A 137 9.91 4.65 -15.57
CA VAL A 137 10.36 3.30 -15.19
C VAL A 137 11.17 3.32 -13.90
N LEU A 138 12.13 4.23 -13.76
CA LEU A 138 12.97 4.32 -12.56
C LEU A 138 12.16 4.71 -11.32
N VAL A 139 11.26 5.68 -11.45
CA VAL A 139 10.41 6.09 -10.32
C VAL A 139 9.50 4.96 -9.87
N ILE A 140 8.83 4.27 -10.81
CA ILE A 140 7.94 3.15 -10.49
C ILE A 140 8.73 1.99 -9.88
N LEU A 141 9.88 1.63 -10.46
CA LEU A 141 10.72 0.54 -9.98
C LEU A 141 11.19 0.79 -8.54
N MET A 142 11.75 1.97 -8.27
CA MET A 142 12.22 2.31 -6.93
C MET A 142 11.07 2.40 -5.93
N ASN A 143 9.94 2.96 -6.31
CA ASN A 143 8.76 3.01 -5.47
C ASN A 143 8.23 1.60 -5.12
N THR A 144 8.20 0.69 -6.10
CA THR A 144 7.75 -0.69 -5.87
C THR A 144 8.67 -1.42 -4.90
N ILE A 145 9.99 -1.28 -5.05
CA ILE A 145 10.98 -1.90 -4.15
C ILE A 145 10.83 -1.34 -2.73
N MET A 146 10.73 -0.03 -2.59
CA MET A 146 10.62 0.61 -1.27
C MET A 146 9.28 0.35 -0.59
N ASN A 147 8.20 0.09 -1.34
CA ASN A 147 6.91 -0.30 -0.76
C ASN A 147 6.91 -1.69 -0.10
N LEU A 148 7.94 -2.51 -0.33
CA LEU A 148 8.14 -3.79 0.36
C LEU A 148 8.75 -3.63 1.77
N LEU A 149 9.10 -2.41 2.18
CA LEU A 149 9.57 -2.16 3.53
C LEU A 149 8.48 -2.46 4.58
N PRO A 150 8.86 -2.83 5.82
CA PRO A 150 7.89 -3.24 6.85
C PRO A 150 6.80 -2.21 7.16
N TRP A 151 7.09 -0.94 6.99
CA TRP A 151 6.14 0.17 7.15
C TRP A 151 5.45 0.58 5.85
N GLY A 152 5.77 -0.05 4.73
CA GLY A 152 5.11 0.17 3.45
C GLY A 152 3.65 -0.26 3.49
N GLY A 153 2.77 0.51 2.85
CA GLY A 153 1.34 0.23 2.84
C GLY A 153 0.96 -1.18 2.40
N PRO A 154 1.51 -1.72 1.31
CA PRO A 154 1.25 -3.08 0.86
C PRO A 154 1.68 -4.13 1.88
N THR A 155 2.90 -4.03 2.40
CA THR A 155 3.46 -4.97 3.39
C THR A 155 2.65 -4.96 4.68
N ALA A 156 2.31 -3.78 5.21
CA ALA A 156 1.51 -3.66 6.42
C ALA A 156 0.11 -4.28 6.26
N ARG A 157 -0.51 -4.18 5.07
CA ARG A 157 -1.80 -4.82 4.78
C ARG A 157 -1.68 -6.34 4.75
N VAL A 158 -0.64 -6.88 4.10
CA VAL A 158 -0.39 -8.33 4.07
C VAL A 158 -0.19 -8.86 5.49
N ILE A 159 0.64 -8.20 6.29
CA ILE A 159 0.89 -8.57 7.68
C ILE A 159 -0.43 -8.56 8.47
N SER A 160 -1.27 -7.52 8.33
CA SER A 160 -2.54 -7.43 9.07
C SER A 160 -3.52 -8.55 8.75
N VAL A 161 -3.49 -9.11 7.54
CA VAL A 161 -4.34 -10.23 7.13
C VAL A 161 -3.77 -11.56 7.59
N LEU A 162 -2.44 -11.70 7.57
CA LEU A 162 -1.77 -12.95 7.95
C LEU A 162 -1.62 -13.12 9.47
N GLN A 163 -1.61 -12.03 10.23
CA GLN A 163 -1.58 -12.09 11.70
C GLN A 163 -2.79 -12.83 12.24
N GLY A 164 -2.54 -13.90 13.01
CA GLY A 164 -3.58 -14.76 13.59
C GLY A 164 -3.92 -15.99 12.75
N GLN A 165 -3.27 -16.20 11.60
CA GLN A 165 -3.39 -17.45 10.87
C GLN A 165 -2.52 -18.53 11.54
N PRO A 166 -3.04 -19.76 11.71
CA PRO A 166 -2.26 -20.87 12.30
C PRO A 166 -1.00 -21.13 11.47
N GLY A 167 0.17 -21.17 12.12
CA GLY A 167 1.46 -21.45 11.49
C GLY A 167 2.21 -20.27 10.88
N ILE A 168 1.73 -19.03 11.08
CA ILE A 168 2.41 -17.83 10.54
C ILE A 168 3.01 -16.94 11.65
N ASN A 169 2.66 -17.18 12.92
CA ASN A 169 3.03 -16.31 14.05
C ASN A 169 4.07 -16.88 15.00
N ASP A 170 4.84 -17.84 14.57
CA ASP A 170 5.90 -18.43 15.41
C ASP A 170 7.27 -17.98 14.96
#